data_11911c1fd2562ec99c3e6804c0843891
#
_entry.id   11911c1fd2562ec99c3e6804c0843891
#
_cell.length_a   1.000
_cell.length_b   1.000
_cell.length_c   1.000
_cell.angle_alpha   90.00
_cell.angle_beta   90.00
_cell.angle_gamma   90.00
#
_symmetry.space_group_name_H-M   'P 1'
#
loop_
_entity.id
_entity.type
_entity.pdbx_description
1 polymer ?
#
loop_
_entity_poly.entity_id
_entity_poly.type
_entity_poly.pdbx_seq_one_letter_code
_entity_poly.pdbx_strand_id
1 'polypeptide(L)'
;ATPEPQIVRNFEANFFAMPEDARFMIEDRLEMRADEDAYTAYCQMIPHCVMGMLKEPVYEQLGQLQLPVMVVYGAEDALIPNRILHPTLSTETVATEATALIPGAELHLLDEAGHFVQWEQAEAVNELLLSFFRSK
;
A
#
# COMPACT_ATOMS: atom_id res chain seq x y z
N ALA A 1 -17.56 -1.96 18.17
CA ALA A 1 -16.63 -0.99 17.58
C ALA A 1 -15.19 -1.44 17.81
N THR A 2 -14.30 -1.23 16.84
CA THR A 2 -12.87 -1.57 16.97
C THR A 2 -12.24 -0.79 18.11
N PRO A 3 -11.48 -1.43 19.02
CA PRO A 3 -10.82 -0.72 20.11
C PRO A 3 -9.79 0.29 19.59
N GLU A 4 -9.63 1.44 20.25
CA GLU A 4 -8.68 2.47 19.87
C GLU A 4 -7.23 1.95 19.70
N PRO A 5 -6.67 1.12 20.61
CA PRO A 5 -5.33 0.58 20.40
C PRO A 5 -5.18 -0.26 19.13
N GLN A 6 -6.27 -0.85 18.64
CA GLN A 6 -6.25 -1.58 17.37
C GLN A 6 -6.25 -0.63 16.17
N ILE A 7 -6.98 0.49 16.25
CA ILE A 7 -6.96 1.54 15.22
C ILE A 7 -5.53 2.10 15.09
N VAL A 8 -4.90 2.44 16.21
CA VAL A 8 -3.52 2.95 16.23
C VAL A 8 -2.58 1.96 15.54
N ARG A 9 -2.56 0.70 15.99
CA ARG A 9 -1.70 -0.34 15.38
C ARG A 9 -1.96 -0.54 13.89
N ASN A 10 -3.22 -0.46 13.44
CA ASN A 10 -3.56 -0.62 12.03
C ASN A 10 -2.96 0.50 11.17
N PHE A 11 -2.88 1.74 11.68
CA PHE A 11 -2.24 2.83 10.98
C PHE A 11 -0.71 2.74 11.06
N GLU A 12 -0.16 2.48 12.23
CA GLU A 12 1.29 2.31 12.41
C GLU A 12 1.86 1.22 11.49
N ALA A 13 1.12 0.14 11.27
CA ALA A 13 1.53 -0.96 10.37
C ALA A 13 1.67 -0.54 8.89
N ASN A 14 1.17 0.63 8.49
CA ASN A 14 1.39 1.14 7.13
C ASN A 14 2.76 1.80 6.95
N PHE A 15 3.49 2.04 8.01
CA PHE A 15 4.78 2.74 8.01
C PHE A 15 5.89 1.82 8.50
N PHE A 16 7.08 2.03 8.03
CA PHE A 16 8.30 1.54 8.67
C PHE A 16 8.50 2.29 10.00
N ALA A 17 8.38 3.61 9.97
CA ALA A 17 8.36 4.46 11.15
C ALA A 17 7.34 5.59 10.94
N MET A 18 6.14 5.45 11.54
CA MET A 18 5.08 6.42 11.36
C MET A 18 5.51 7.84 11.75
N PRO A 19 5.57 8.79 10.81
CA PRO A 19 5.99 10.15 11.10
C PRO A 19 4.90 10.94 11.85
N GLU A 20 5.30 11.96 12.58
CA GLU A 20 4.37 12.75 13.42
C GLU A 20 3.29 13.44 12.58
N ASP A 21 3.62 13.90 11.39
CA ASP A 21 2.68 14.56 10.48
C ASP A 21 1.65 13.62 9.84
N ALA A 22 1.82 12.30 9.98
CA ALA A 22 0.83 11.29 9.57
C ALA A 22 -0.18 10.93 10.67
N ARG A 23 0.01 11.40 11.91
CA ARG A 23 -0.85 11.03 13.06
C ARG A 23 -2.30 11.47 12.91
N PHE A 24 -2.57 12.51 12.13
CA PHE A 24 -3.94 12.93 11.82
C PHE A 24 -4.81 11.79 11.26
N MET A 25 -4.21 10.81 10.56
CA MET A 25 -4.96 9.66 10.04
C MET A 25 -5.60 8.82 11.16
N ILE A 26 -4.91 8.73 12.30
CA ILE A 26 -5.45 8.05 13.50
C ILE A 26 -6.57 8.89 14.10
N GLU A 27 -6.35 10.20 14.23
CA GLU A 27 -7.31 11.15 14.80
C GLU A 27 -8.60 11.19 13.98
N ASP A 28 -8.51 11.32 12.66
CA ASP A 28 -9.65 11.26 11.73
C ASP A 28 -10.43 9.94 11.85
N ARG A 29 -9.72 8.82 12.02
CA ARG A 29 -10.38 7.54 12.20
C ARG A 29 -11.08 7.42 13.55
N LEU A 30 -10.51 8.00 14.61
CA LEU A 30 -11.14 8.03 15.93
C LEU A 30 -12.36 8.96 15.93
N GLU A 31 -12.29 10.08 15.22
CA GLU A 31 -13.43 10.98 15.01
C GLU A 31 -14.54 10.28 14.22
N MET A 32 -14.22 9.65 13.10
CA MET A 32 -15.19 8.85 12.33
C MET A 32 -15.83 7.76 13.20
N ARG A 33 -15.06 7.10 14.08
CA ARG A 33 -15.56 6.06 14.98
C ARG A 33 -16.57 6.59 16.00
N ALA A 34 -16.50 7.89 16.35
CA ALA A 34 -17.47 8.52 17.24
C ALA A 34 -18.85 8.73 16.57
N ASP A 35 -18.89 8.75 15.24
CA ASP A 35 -20.13 8.71 14.46
C ASP A 35 -20.47 7.25 14.12
N GLU A 36 -21.51 6.71 14.77
CA GLU A 36 -21.89 5.29 14.63
C GLU A 36 -22.31 4.94 13.20
N ASP A 37 -23.03 5.82 12.52
CA ASP A 37 -23.50 5.59 11.15
C ASP A 37 -22.34 5.62 10.16
N ALA A 38 -21.46 6.61 10.24
CA ALA A 38 -20.26 6.71 9.40
C ALA A 38 -19.32 5.52 9.60
N TYR A 39 -19.10 5.14 10.86
CA TYR A 39 -18.21 4.01 11.15
C TYR A 39 -18.79 2.66 10.70
N THR A 40 -20.10 2.47 10.84
CA THR A 40 -20.79 1.27 10.36
C THR A 40 -20.71 1.17 8.84
N ALA A 41 -20.96 2.26 8.11
CA ALA A 41 -20.82 2.31 6.66
C ALA A 41 -19.38 1.97 6.21
N TYR A 42 -18.37 2.54 6.88
CA TYR A 42 -16.96 2.21 6.63
C TYR A 42 -16.67 0.72 6.84
N CYS A 43 -17.10 0.15 7.97
CA CYS A 43 -16.88 -1.27 8.28
C CYS A 43 -17.59 -2.21 7.28
N GLN A 44 -18.71 -1.79 6.70
CA GLN A 44 -19.41 -2.56 5.66
C GLN A 44 -18.70 -2.45 4.30
N MET A 45 -18.13 -1.30 3.98
CA MET A 45 -17.42 -1.07 2.71
C MET A 45 -16.19 -1.99 2.55
N ILE A 46 -15.38 -2.15 3.60
CA ILE A 46 -14.09 -2.88 3.51
C ILE A 46 -14.27 -4.32 3.00
N PRO A 47 -15.17 -5.17 3.55
CA PRO A 47 -15.36 -6.52 3.03
C PRO A 47 -15.81 -6.53 1.56
N HIS A 48 -16.63 -5.57 1.12
CA HIS A 48 -17.06 -5.48 -0.27
C HIS A 48 -15.91 -5.14 -1.22
N CYS A 49 -15.01 -4.23 -0.82
CA CYS A 49 -13.79 -3.92 -1.58
C CYS A 49 -12.89 -5.16 -1.72
N VAL A 50 -12.63 -5.87 -0.62
CA VAL A 50 -11.82 -7.09 -0.63
C VAL A 50 -12.45 -8.16 -1.51
N MET A 51 -13.76 -8.38 -1.40
CA MET A 51 -14.46 -9.35 -2.25
C MET A 51 -14.43 -8.97 -3.73
N GLY A 52 -14.49 -7.68 -4.05
CA GLY A 52 -14.32 -7.19 -5.43
C GLY A 52 -12.97 -7.55 -6.00
N MET A 53 -11.90 -7.25 -5.27
CA MET A 53 -10.52 -7.59 -5.67
C MET A 53 -10.30 -9.10 -5.87
N LEU A 54 -10.92 -9.95 -5.02
CA LEU A 54 -10.81 -11.40 -5.13
C LEU A 54 -11.60 -11.98 -6.30
N LYS A 55 -12.72 -11.36 -6.67
CA LYS A 55 -13.56 -11.83 -7.80
C LYS A 55 -12.99 -11.46 -9.15
N GLU A 56 -12.35 -10.32 -9.23
CA GLU A 56 -11.82 -9.76 -10.48
C GLU A 56 -10.33 -9.40 -10.30
N PRO A 57 -9.45 -10.39 -10.09
CA PRO A 57 -8.03 -10.14 -9.92
C PRO A 57 -7.42 -9.60 -11.22
N VAL A 58 -6.66 -8.52 -11.13
CA VAL A 58 -5.99 -7.90 -12.29
C VAL A 58 -4.63 -8.51 -12.60
N TYR A 59 -4.15 -9.42 -11.77
CA TYR A 59 -2.81 -10.01 -11.88
C TYR A 59 -2.55 -10.63 -13.27
N GLU A 60 -3.50 -11.38 -13.82
CA GLU A 60 -3.38 -12.00 -15.13
C GLU A 60 -3.43 -10.99 -16.30
N GLN A 61 -3.83 -9.75 -16.02
CA GLN A 61 -3.94 -8.67 -17.00
C GLN A 61 -2.69 -7.79 -17.04
N LEU A 62 -1.77 -7.91 -16.10
CA LEU A 62 -0.56 -7.09 -16.01
C LEU A 62 0.28 -7.15 -17.29
N GLY A 63 0.37 -8.32 -17.93
CA GLY A 63 1.07 -8.50 -19.19
C GLY A 63 0.45 -7.79 -20.41
N GLN A 64 -0.77 -7.25 -20.27
CA GLN A 64 -1.45 -6.51 -21.35
C GLN A 64 -1.16 -5.01 -21.30
N LEU A 65 -0.47 -4.53 -20.27
CA LEU A 65 -0.11 -3.11 -20.16
C LEU A 65 0.90 -2.74 -21.25
N GLN A 66 0.56 -1.71 -22.04
CA GLN A 66 1.38 -1.20 -23.13
C GLN A 66 1.98 0.17 -22.84
N LEU A 67 1.63 0.76 -21.71
CA LEU A 67 2.19 2.03 -21.25
C LEU A 67 3.49 1.79 -20.49
N PRO A 68 4.39 2.77 -20.45
CA PRO A 68 5.51 2.72 -19.52
C PRO A 68 5.01 2.59 -18.09
N VAL A 69 5.57 1.68 -17.32
CA VAL A 69 5.19 1.42 -15.93
C VAL A 69 6.42 1.51 -15.04
N MET A 70 6.30 2.22 -13.95
CA MET A 70 7.25 2.21 -12.85
C MET A 70 6.53 1.74 -11.58
N VAL A 71 7.10 0.78 -10.90
CA VAL A 71 6.61 0.21 -9.65
C VAL A 71 7.56 0.63 -8.53
N VAL A 72 7.01 1.24 -7.48
CA VAL A 72 7.79 1.66 -6.31
C VAL A 72 7.19 1.02 -5.08
N TYR A 73 8.01 0.34 -4.29
CA TYR A 73 7.64 -0.33 -3.04
C TYR A 73 8.56 0.11 -1.91
N GLY A 74 8.00 0.18 -0.68
CA GLY A 74 8.81 0.19 0.53
C GLY A 74 9.30 -1.22 0.83
N ALA A 75 10.60 -1.39 1.06
CA ALA A 75 11.19 -2.70 1.29
C ALA A 75 10.66 -3.37 2.58
N GLU A 76 10.27 -2.58 3.56
CA GLU A 76 9.74 -3.00 4.86
C GLU A 76 8.21 -2.97 4.94
N ASP A 77 7.51 -3.03 3.81
CA ASP A 77 6.03 -3.10 3.80
C ASP A 77 5.55 -4.31 4.63
N ALA A 78 4.88 -4.02 5.75
CA ALA A 78 4.34 -5.02 6.65
C ALA A 78 2.96 -5.56 6.24
N LEU A 79 2.30 -4.93 5.26
CA LEU A 79 0.96 -5.29 4.79
C LEU A 79 0.98 -6.16 3.55
N ILE A 80 1.96 -5.98 2.67
CA ILE A 80 2.10 -6.70 1.41
C ILE A 80 3.45 -7.45 1.37
N PRO A 81 3.41 -8.76 1.30
CA PRO A 81 2.24 -9.66 1.33
C PRO A 81 1.63 -9.78 2.72
N ASN A 82 0.35 -10.15 2.78
CA ASN A 82 -0.27 -10.50 4.06
C ASN A 82 0.43 -11.70 4.67
N ARG A 83 1.17 -11.49 5.77
CA ARG A 83 2.03 -12.50 6.41
C ARG A 83 1.25 -13.66 7.02
N ILE A 84 -0.05 -13.50 7.32
CA ILE A 84 -0.91 -14.58 7.83
C ILE A 84 -1.28 -15.53 6.70
N LEU A 85 -1.61 -14.98 5.53
CA LEU A 85 -2.02 -15.77 4.36
C LEU A 85 -0.81 -16.28 3.57
N HIS A 86 0.30 -15.55 3.57
CA HIS A 86 1.49 -15.83 2.77
C HIS A 86 2.78 -15.73 3.62
N PRO A 87 2.97 -16.65 4.59
CA PRO A 87 4.06 -16.54 5.57
C PRO A 87 5.47 -16.70 4.98
N THR A 88 5.57 -17.25 3.77
CA THR A 88 6.84 -17.53 3.08
C THR A 88 7.21 -16.48 2.02
N LEU A 89 6.30 -15.59 1.68
CA LEU A 89 6.57 -14.53 0.70
C LEU A 89 7.19 -13.30 1.37
N SER A 90 8.08 -12.62 0.65
CA SER A 90 8.60 -11.30 1.03
C SER A 90 7.99 -10.21 0.13
N THR A 91 8.08 -8.97 0.58
CA THR A 91 7.68 -7.80 -0.23
C THR A 91 8.49 -7.75 -1.54
N GLU A 92 9.79 -7.97 -1.46
CA GLU A 92 10.69 -8.05 -2.62
C GLU A 92 10.24 -9.12 -3.61
N THR A 93 9.89 -10.33 -3.14
CA THR A 93 9.40 -11.41 -3.99
C THR A 93 8.13 -10.98 -4.74
N VAL A 94 7.15 -10.44 -4.03
CA VAL A 94 5.87 -10.00 -4.62
C VAL A 94 6.09 -8.89 -5.63
N ALA A 95 6.88 -7.87 -5.28
CA ALA A 95 7.16 -6.74 -6.16
C ALA A 95 7.91 -7.18 -7.43
N THR A 96 8.91 -8.06 -7.29
CA THR A 96 9.71 -8.57 -8.41
C THR A 96 8.86 -9.43 -9.35
N GLU A 97 8.10 -10.38 -8.82
CA GLU A 97 7.27 -11.28 -9.62
C GLU A 97 6.16 -10.51 -10.35
N ALA A 98 5.48 -9.57 -9.67
CA ALA A 98 4.44 -8.76 -10.30
C ALA A 98 4.99 -7.84 -11.38
N THR A 99 6.14 -7.19 -11.13
CA THR A 99 6.78 -6.30 -12.10
C THR A 99 7.27 -7.06 -13.31
N ALA A 100 7.79 -8.28 -13.14
CA ALA A 100 8.23 -9.13 -14.25
C ALA A 100 7.13 -9.51 -15.25
N LEU A 101 5.86 -9.43 -14.84
CA LEU A 101 4.71 -9.66 -15.73
C LEU A 101 4.42 -8.46 -16.64
N ILE A 102 4.90 -7.28 -16.32
CA ILE A 102 4.61 -6.03 -17.05
C ILE A 102 5.75 -5.75 -18.03
N PRO A 103 5.49 -5.74 -19.35
CA PRO A 103 6.54 -5.54 -20.34
C PRO A 103 7.27 -4.19 -20.15
N GLY A 104 8.58 -4.25 -19.91
CA GLY A 104 9.41 -3.04 -19.77
C GLY A 104 9.19 -2.22 -18.50
N ALA A 105 8.54 -2.77 -17.49
CA ALA A 105 8.36 -2.08 -16.21
C ALA A 105 9.68 -1.94 -15.44
N GLU A 106 9.80 -0.83 -14.72
CA GLU A 106 10.91 -0.52 -13.82
C GLU A 106 10.46 -0.79 -12.38
N LEU A 107 11.28 -1.47 -11.56
CA LEU A 107 11.03 -1.71 -10.15
C LEU A 107 12.04 -0.96 -9.29
N HIS A 108 11.53 -0.25 -8.29
CA HIS A 108 12.32 0.41 -7.24
C HIS A 108 11.83 -0.05 -5.87
N LEU A 109 12.74 -0.64 -5.08
CA LEU A 109 12.53 -0.95 -3.68
C LEU A 109 13.29 0.09 -2.85
N LEU A 110 12.59 0.80 -1.99
CA LEU A 110 13.16 1.84 -1.15
C LEU A 110 13.27 1.34 0.28
N ASP A 111 14.48 1.33 0.81
CA ASP A 111 14.76 0.96 2.20
C ASP A 111 14.14 1.96 3.19
N GLU A 112 13.95 1.55 4.42
CA GLU A 112 13.38 2.35 5.49
C GLU A 112 12.00 2.94 5.14
N ALA A 113 11.20 2.16 4.40
CA ALA A 113 9.84 2.54 3.98
C ALA A 113 8.89 1.36 4.05
N GLY A 114 7.68 1.62 4.55
CA GLY A 114 6.57 0.69 4.61
C GLY A 114 5.60 0.84 3.43
N HIS A 115 4.32 0.61 3.72
CA HIS A 115 3.25 0.65 2.71
C HIS A 115 3.01 2.05 2.13
N PHE A 116 3.27 3.10 2.91
CA PHE A 116 3.18 4.49 2.48
C PHE A 116 4.54 5.06 2.06
N VAL A 117 5.22 4.33 1.16
CA VAL A 117 6.55 4.68 0.66
C VAL A 117 6.65 6.13 0.15
N GLN A 118 5.61 6.65 -0.49
CA GLN A 118 5.55 8.02 -0.99
C GLN A 118 5.50 9.07 0.14
N TRP A 119 5.17 8.66 1.35
CA TRP A 119 5.20 9.53 2.54
C TRP A 119 6.55 9.48 3.23
N GLU A 120 7.05 8.26 3.46
CA GLU A 120 8.29 8.05 4.21
C GLU A 120 9.54 8.40 3.40
N GLN A 121 9.51 8.18 2.08
CA GLN A 121 10.61 8.44 1.16
C GLN A 121 10.19 9.44 0.06
N ALA A 122 9.53 10.54 0.46
CA ALA A 122 8.92 11.49 -0.47
C ALA A 122 9.92 12.08 -1.48
N GLU A 123 11.12 12.42 -1.04
CA GLU A 123 12.17 12.98 -1.93
C GLU A 123 12.59 11.95 -2.97
N ALA A 124 12.92 10.73 -2.55
CA ALA A 124 13.34 9.65 -3.45
C ALA A 124 12.23 9.29 -4.46
N VAL A 125 10.99 9.18 -4.00
CA VAL A 125 9.83 8.91 -4.87
C VAL A 125 9.65 10.04 -5.89
N ASN A 126 9.75 11.30 -5.48
CA ASN A 126 9.63 12.45 -6.38
C ASN A 126 10.75 12.47 -7.42
N GLU A 127 11.98 12.16 -7.05
CA GLU A 127 13.12 12.07 -7.99
C GLU A 127 12.90 10.96 -9.02
N LEU A 128 12.44 9.78 -8.57
CA LEU A 128 12.09 8.67 -9.46
C LEU A 128 10.99 9.07 -10.44
N LEU A 129 9.92 9.71 -9.98
CA LEU A 129 8.83 10.19 -10.82
C LEU A 129 9.32 11.20 -11.86
N LEU A 130 10.12 12.19 -11.45
CA LEU A 130 10.67 13.19 -12.36
C LEU A 130 11.59 12.56 -13.42
N SER A 131 12.42 11.61 -13.01
CA SER A 131 13.29 10.87 -13.93
C SER A 131 12.48 10.05 -14.93
N PHE A 132 11.49 9.31 -14.43
CA PHE A 132 10.61 8.47 -15.26
C PHE A 132 9.89 9.27 -16.32
N PHE A 133 9.26 10.38 -15.98
CA PHE A 133 8.53 11.21 -16.95
C PHE A 133 9.45 11.96 -17.94
N ARG A 134 10.70 12.21 -17.59
CA ARG A 134 11.67 12.82 -18.53
C ARG A 134 12.26 11.82 -19.53
N SER A 135 12.24 10.53 -19.21
CA SER A 135 12.81 9.47 -20.04
C SER A 135 11.83 8.89 -21.08
N LYS A 136 10.57 9.26 -21.01
CA LYS A 136 9.49 8.77 -21.90
C LYS A 136 9.01 9.86 -22.83
#